data_95b3f3187b47cb3be4b14ce26aed90df
#
_entry.id   95b3f3187b47cb3be4b14ce26aed90df
#
_cell.length_a   1.000
_cell.length_b   1.000
_cell.length_c   1.000
_cell.angle_alpha   90.00
_cell.angle_beta   90.00
_cell.angle_gamma   90.00
#
_symmetry.space_group_name_H-M   'P 1'
#
loop_
_entity.id
_entity.type
_entity.pdbx_description
1 polymer ?
#
loop_
_entity_poly.entity_id
_entity_poly.type
_entity_poly.pdbx_seq_one_letter_code
_entity_poly.pdbx_strand_id
1 'polypeptide(L)'
;MSTSSETADLSGLRINREQNDPENSGKPKWRIIAAGVVILGLGTGYVLLRGSFTPAPEIEVATASLTFPSQANAVLTASGYVVAQRKAAVASKGTGRLLFLGVVEGDHVRKGEIIGRLEDQDVMAALIKARADLEVARADSEDAMRTFQRQKQLYAANLTSKAEVDAAEAQYKRVIASISSAAAGVVGAEVAVENTRIRAPFDGTVLTKDADVGEVVAPFGAASNSRGAVVTMADMTSLEVEADVSEANITRVKIGQPTEITLDAYPDIRYQGYVNKIVPTADRAKATVMTKVKFRKLDEKVLPEMSAKVLFLSKETDSTEAQQKPLLAIPLSSVVSRNGQDVVLLLRDDTISEVPVKTGMRLGDKIEIREGLMDRDRIVLRPTPELTSGMKVKPKS
;
A
#
# COMPACT_ATOMS: atom_id res chain seq x y z
N MET A 1 -2.90 -20.40 67.24
CA MET A 1 -3.22 -19.24 68.08
C MET A 1 -4.49 -18.67 67.48
N SER A 2 -5.61 -19.13 68.03
CA SER A 2 -6.44 -18.55 69.07
C SER A 2 -6.97 -17.18 68.66
N THR A 3 -8.18 -16.91 68.57
CA THR A 3 -9.45 -17.01 69.29
C THR A 3 -10.25 -15.85 68.72
N SER A 4 -11.52 -15.70 68.71
CA SER A 4 -12.64 -16.26 69.43
C SER A 4 -13.94 -15.67 68.86
N SER A 5 -14.95 -16.46 68.91
CA SER A 5 -16.35 -16.18 68.69
C SER A 5 -16.92 -15.15 69.66
N GLU A 6 -17.85 -14.33 69.20
CA GLU A 6 -18.79 -13.67 70.11
C GLU A 6 -20.20 -13.71 69.53
N THR A 7 -21.04 -14.45 70.19
CA THR A 7 -22.47 -14.63 69.94
C THR A 7 -23.24 -13.56 70.66
N ALA A 8 -24.06 -12.80 69.97
CA ALA A 8 -25.02 -11.85 70.57
C ALA A 8 -26.39 -12.51 70.76
N ASP A 9 -26.80 -12.47 71.98
CA ASP A 9 -28.04 -12.99 72.54
C ASP A 9 -29.32 -12.23 72.08
N LEU A 10 -30.34 -13.00 71.64
CA LEU A 10 -31.63 -12.47 71.16
C LEU A 10 -32.76 -12.85 72.09
N SER A 11 -32.61 -12.53 73.37
CA SER A 11 -33.75 -12.79 74.35
C SER A 11 -34.42 -11.50 74.81
N GLY A 12 -35.22 -10.83 73.97
CA GLY A 12 -35.80 -9.57 74.43
C GLY A 12 -37.03 -9.05 73.69
N LEU A 13 -37.75 -9.88 72.96
CA LEU A 13 -39.02 -9.39 72.36
C LEU A 13 -40.18 -10.37 72.56
N ARG A 14 -40.80 -10.30 73.70
CA ARG A 14 -42.14 -10.85 73.95
C ARG A 14 -43.15 -9.75 73.74
N ILE A 15 -44.02 -9.93 72.72
CA ILE A 15 -45.18 -9.10 72.50
C ILE A 15 -46.38 -9.74 73.19
N ASN A 16 -46.98 -8.98 74.08
CA ASN A 16 -48.18 -9.33 74.80
C ASN A 16 -49.41 -9.07 73.92
N ARG A 17 -50.29 -10.05 73.83
CA ARG A 17 -51.62 -9.92 73.22
C ARG A 17 -52.62 -9.55 74.26
N GLU A 18 -53.29 -8.46 74.10
CA GLU A 18 -54.63 -8.22 74.77
C GLU A 18 -55.70 -8.09 73.71
N GLN A 19 -56.69 -8.91 73.89
CA GLN A 19 -57.97 -8.91 73.18
C GLN A 19 -58.84 -7.77 73.70
N ASN A 20 -59.53 -7.15 72.77
CA ASN A 20 -60.83 -6.57 73.06
C ASN A 20 -61.70 -6.50 71.80
N ASP A 21 -62.77 -7.26 71.77
CA ASP A 21 -63.93 -7.19 70.91
C ASP A 21 -65.01 -6.29 71.59
N PRO A 22 -66.15 -6.07 70.96
CA PRO A 22 -66.45 -5.22 69.80
C PRO A 22 -67.51 -4.16 70.11
N GLU A 23 -67.73 -3.21 69.26
CA GLU A 23 -69.04 -2.57 69.17
C GLU A 23 -69.39 -2.02 67.78
N ASN A 24 -70.52 -2.33 67.38
CA ASN A 24 -71.27 -2.12 66.15
C ASN A 24 -71.63 -0.66 65.93
N SER A 25 -71.32 -0.05 64.77
CA SER A 25 -72.15 1.07 64.27
C SER A 25 -72.06 1.23 62.76
N GLY A 26 -73.17 1.44 62.16
CA GLY A 26 -73.59 1.48 60.76
C GLY A 26 -72.66 2.10 59.74
N LYS A 27 -72.47 1.38 58.68
CA LYS A 27 -71.68 1.82 57.49
C LYS A 27 -72.52 2.76 56.61
N PRO A 28 -72.07 4.02 56.36
CA PRO A 28 -72.73 4.86 55.37
C PRO A 28 -72.42 4.34 53.97
N LYS A 29 -73.46 4.13 53.16
CA LYS A 29 -73.40 3.62 51.77
C LYS A 29 -72.48 4.48 50.85
N TRP A 30 -72.09 5.68 51.25
CA TRP A 30 -71.21 6.58 50.55
C TRP A 30 -69.74 6.04 50.44
N ARG A 31 -69.28 5.29 51.43
CA ARG A 31 -67.96 4.66 51.38
C ARG A 31 -67.79 3.63 50.26
N ILE A 32 -68.87 2.96 49.88
CA ILE A 32 -68.86 1.99 48.77
C ILE A 32 -68.84 2.72 47.45
N ILE A 33 -69.52 3.85 47.31
CA ILE A 33 -69.47 4.66 46.07
C ILE A 33 -68.10 5.32 45.92
N ALA A 34 -67.52 5.82 47.02
CA ALA A 34 -66.14 6.41 46.97
C ALA A 34 -65.10 5.35 46.61
N ALA A 35 -65.18 4.13 47.10
CA ALA A 35 -64.29 3.02 46.71
C ALA A 35 -64.47 2.63 45.23
N GLY A 36 -65.71 2.63 44.72
CA GLY A 36 -65.97 2.38 43.29
C GLY A 36 -65.35 3.41 42.35
N VAL A 37 -65.46 4.71 42.72
CA VAL A 37 -64.80 5.82 41.91
C VAL A 37 -63.30 5.75 41.97
N VAL A 38 -62.71 5.39 43.12
CA VAL A 38 -61.27 5.21 43.25
C VAL A 38 -60.78 4.01 42.43
N ILE A 39 -61.51 2.90 42.41
CA ILE A 39 -61.16 1.72 41.60
C ILE A 39 -61.33 2.02 40.11
N LEU A 40 -62.35 2.77 39.71
CA LEU A 40 -62.57 3.18 38.34
C LEU A 40 -61.43 4.20 37.87
N GLY A 41 -61.09 5.14 38.79
CA GLY A 41 -59.95 6.07 38.53
C GLY A 41 -58.58 5.39 38.43
N LEU A 42 -58.33 4.39 39.30
CA LEU A 42 -57.12 3.55 39.23
C LEU A 42 -57.13 2.63 38.01
N GLY A 43 -58.32 2.08 37.64
CA GLY A 43 -58.43 1.28 36.41
C GLY A 43 -58.19 2.08 35.12
N THR A 44 -58.78 3.28 35.02
CA THR A 44 -58.55 4.20 33.89
C THR A 44 -57.12 4.74 33.90
N GLY A 45 -56.56 5.10 35.06
CA GLY A 45 -55.16 5.47 35.20
C GLY A 45 -54.21 4.35 34.79
N TYR A 46 -54.50 3.11 35.17
CA TYR A 46 -53.71 1.92 34.78
C TYR A 46 -53.80 1.62 33.30
N VAL A 47 -54.96 1.77 32.66
CA VAL A 47 -55.11 1.58 31.20
C VAL A 47 -54.38 2.69 30.42
N LEU A 48 -54.42 3.94 30.89
CA LEU A 48 -53.70 5.07 30.29
C LEU A 48 -52.16 4.96 30.47
N LEU A 49 -51.71 4.47 31.62
CA LEU A 49 -50.29 4.24 31.90
C LEU A 49 -49.74 2.99 31.20
N ARG A 50 -50.56 1.97 30.96
CA ARG A 50 -50.14 0.74 30.26
C ARG A 50 -49.74 0.98 28.81
N GLY A 51 -50.29 2.01 28.13
CA GLY A 51 -49.92 2.43 26.80
C GLY A 51 -48.54 3.13 26.74
N SER A 52 -47.99 3.60 27.88
CA SER A 52 -46.70 4.32 27.94
C SER A 52 -45.52 3.43 28.36
N PHE A 53 -45.73 2.16 28.71
CA PHE A 53 -44.69 1.23 29.17
C PHE A 53 -44.41 0.06 28.23
N THR A 54 -44.76 0.14 26.94
CA THR A 54 -44.21 -0.82 25.99
C THR A 54 -42.73 -0.49 25.78
N PRO A 55 -41.81 -1.39 26.14
CA PRO A 55 -40.40 -1.15 25.88
C PRO A 55 -40.21 -0.93 24.38
N ALA A 56 -39.54 0.18 24.01
CA ALA A 56 -39.24 0.49 22.62
C ALA A 56 -38.49 -0.70 22.00
N PRO A 57 -38.98 -1.27 20.90
CA PRO A 57 -38.28 -2.40 20.26
C PRO A 57 -36.87 -2.00 19.86
N GLU A 58 -35.92 -2.89 20.15
CA GLU A 58 -34.54 -2.72 19.70
C GLU A 58 -34.44 -3.03 18.21
N ILE A 59 -33.83 -2.13 17.46
CA ILE A 59 -33.67 -2.26 16.02
C ILE A 59 -32.20 -2.17 15.63
N GLU A 60 -31.78 -2.93 14.60
CA GLU A 60 -30.50 -2.76 13.92
C GLU A 60 -30.60 -1.59 12.93
N VAL A 61 -29.62 -0.71 12.96
CA VAL A 61 -29.60 0.49 12.11
C VAL A 61 -28.47 0.38 11.10
N ALA A 62 -28.76 0.68 9.84
CA ALA A 62 -27.79 0.90 8.79
C ALA A 62 -27.81 2.37 8.35
N THR A 63 -26.75 2.81 7.69
CA THR A 63 -26.66 4.19 7.17
C THR A 63 -26.66 4.14 5.64
N ALA A 64 -27.47 4.96 5.01
CA ALA A 64 -27.41 5.18 3.58
C ALA A 64 -26.04 5.81 3.22
N SER A 65 -25.32 5.21 2.29
CA SER A 65 -23.97 5.62 1.94
C SER A 65 -23.75 5.65 0.43
N LEU A 66 -22.94 6.59 -0.01
CA LEU A 66 -22.47 6.64 -1.38
C LEU A 66 -21.56 5.43 -1.66
N THR A 67 -21.93 4.63 -2.62
CA THR A 67 -21.23 3.39 -2.99
C THR A 67 -20.95 3.41 -4.49
N PHE A 68 -19.75 3.00 -4.88
CA PHE A 68 -19.42 2.88 -6.30
C PHE A 68 -19.88 1.52 -6.85
N PRO A 69 -20.35 1.46 -8.13
CA PRO A 69 -20.80 0.20 -8.73
C PRO A 69 -19.76 -0.91 -8.74
N SER A 70 -18.49 -0.56 -8.86
CA SER A 70 -17.37 -1.52 -8.81
C SER A 70 -17.27 -2.29 -7.49
N GLN A 71 -17.71 -1.69 -6.39
CA GLN A 71 -17.69 -2.35 -5.07
C GLN A 71 -18.66 -3.53 -4.99
N ALA A 72 -19.66 -3.58 -5.84
CA ALA A 72 -20.59 -4.71 -5.92
C ALA A 72 -19.93 -6.00 -6.45
N ASN A 73 -18.93 -5.86 -7.30
CA ASN A 73 -18.17 -6.96 -7.89
C ASN A 73 -16.88 -7.28 -7.10
N ALA A 74 -16.69 -6.67 -5.94
CA ALA A 74 -15.52 -6.86 -5.13
C ALA A 74 -15.47 -8.26 -4.52
N VAL A 75 -14.37 -8.96 -4.76
CA VAL A 75 -14.07 -10.26 -4.14
C VAL A 75 -13.38 -10.05 -2.80
N LEU A 76 -12.43 -9.13 -2.78
CA LEU A 76 -11.67 -8.73 -1.59
C LEU A 76 -11.02 -7.35 -1.81
N THR A 77 -10.61 -6.73 -0.70
CA THR A 77 -9.83 -5.50 -0.68
C THR A 77 -8.51 -5.78 0.04
N ALA A 78 -7.40 -5.24 -0.49
CA ALA A 78 -6.11 -5.24 0.17
C ALA A 78 -5.51 -3.83 0.15
N SER A 79 -4.70 -3.53 1.16
CA SER A 79 -3.90 -2.30 1.20
C SER A 79 -2.50 -2.58 0.70
N GLY A 80 -1.83 -1.57 0.20
CA GLY A 80 -0.47 -1.69 -0.30
C GLY A 80 0.14 -0.34 -0.62
N TYR A 81 1.27 -0.36 -1.32
CA TYR A 81 1.99 0.83 -1.73
C TYR A 81 2.32 0.79 -3.20
N VAL A 82 2.36 1.97 -3.81
CA VAL A 82 2.89 2.13 -5.17
C VAL A 82 4.40 2.01 -5.13
N VAL A 83 4.95 1.13 -5.94
CA VAL A 83 6.41 0.95 -6.07
C VAL A 83 6.82 1.01 -7.53
N ALA A 84 8.04 1.47 -7.78
CA ALA A 84 8.61 1.34 -9.11
C ALA A 84 9.22 -0.06 -9.27
N GLN A 85 8.83 -0.79 -10.30
CA GLN A 85 9.40 -2.10 -10.61
C GLN A 85 10.91 -2.02 -10.86
N ARG A 86 11.37 -0.88 -11.44
CA ARG A 86 12.81 -0.56 -11.61
C ARG A 86 13.16 0.60 -10.70
N LYS A 87 13.79 0.30 -9.58
CA LYS A 87 14.35 1.27 -8.63
C LYS A 87 15.80 0.88 -8.36
N ALA A 88 16.71 1.82 -8.38
CA ALA A 88 18.12 1.57 -8.11
C ALA A 88 18.71 2.68 -7.24
N ALA A 89 19.45 2.27 -6.23
CA ALA A 89 20.40 3.12 -5.53
C ALA A 89 21.70 3.13 -6.36
N VAL A 90 22.00 4.25 -6.98
CA VAL A 90 23.15 4.40 -7.87
C VAL A 90 24.36 4.74 -7.02
N ALA A 91 25.32 3.82 -6.98
CA ALA A 91 26.57 3.95 -6.25
C ALA A 91 27.72 4.25 -7.22
N SER A 92 28.81 4.77 -6.65
CA SER A 92 30.09 4.82 -7.37
C SER A 92 30.67 3.42 -7.51
N LYS A 93 31.40 3.18 -8.62
CA LYS A 93 32.22 1.97 -8.80
C LYS A 93 33.62 2.11 -8.20
N GLY A 94 34.12 3.36 -8.08
CA GLY A 94 35.39 3.71 -7.45
C GLY A 94 35.17 4.38 -6.08
N THR A 95 36.25 4.43 -5.29
CA THR A 95 36.28 5.24 -4.07
C THR A 95 36.91 6.58 -4.38
N GLY A 96 36.32 7.68 -3.93
CA GLY A 96 36.87 9.01 -4.11
C GLY A 96 35.94 10.09 -3.58
N ARG A 97 36.43 11.33 -3.56
CA ARG A 97 35.63 12.49 -3.21
C ARG A 97 34.72 12.87 -4.38
N LEU A 98 33.44 13.11 -4.10
CA LEU A 98 32.47 13.58 -5.09
C LEU A 98 32.77 15.05 -5.44
N LEU A 99 33.27 15.31 -6.65
CA LEU A 99 33.56 16.67 -7.13
C LEU A 99 32.41 17.35 -7.81
N PHE A 100 31.53 16.56 -8.41
CA PHE A 100 30.43 17.07 -9.21
C PHE A 100 29.22 16.14 -9.07
N LEU A 101 28.06 16.74 -8.86
CA LEU A 101 26.76 16.08 -8.94
C LEU A 101 25.85 16.98 -9.78
N GLY A 102 25.47 16.51 -10.95
CA GLY A 102 24.75 17.28 -11.98
C GLY A 102 23.24 17.11 -11.94
N VAL A 103 22.70 16.48 -10.88
CA VAL A 103 21.26 16.20 -10.75
C VAL A 103 20.75 16.55 -9.36
N VAL A 104 19.49 16.91 -9.30
CA VAL A 104 18.72 17.12 -8.07
C VAL A 104 17.49 16.21 -8.04
N GLU A 105 16.85 16.14 -6.90
CA GLU A 105 15.61 15.37 -6.72
C GLU A 105 14.50 15.87 -7.64
N GLY A 106 13.84 14.96 -8.33
CA GLY A 106 12.83 15.25 -9.34
C GLY A 106 13.35 15.33 -10.77
N ASP A 107 14.66 15.37 -10.99
CA ASP A 107 15.24 15.44 -12.33
C ASP A 107 15.05 14.14 -13.10
N HIS A 108 14.78 14.29 -14.40
CA HIS A 108 14.77 13.18 -15.36
C HIS A 108 16.15 12.96 -15.94
N VAL A 109 16.63 11.73 -15.89
CA VAL A 109 17.93 11.33 -16.41
C VAL A 109 17.79 10.19 -17.42
N ARG A 110 18.67 10.17 -18.42
CA ARG A 110 18.73 9.11 -19.43
C ARG A 110 19.77 8.06 -19.07
N LYS A 111 19.55 6.85 -19.52
CA LYS A 111 20.52 5.76 -19.38
C LYS A 111 21.89 6.16 -19.92
N GLY A 112 22.94 5.95 -19.10
CA GLY A 112 24.32 6.29 -19.43
C GLY A 112 24.70 7.75 -19.19
N GLU A 113 23.77 8.63 -18.87
CA GLU A 113 24.03 10.03 -18.52
C GLU A 113 24.91 10.12 -17.27
N ILE A 114 25.88 11.06 -17.28
CA ILE A 114 26.75 11.27 -16.12
C ILE A 114 26.01 12.10 -15.10
N ILE A 115 25.67 11.48 -13.99
CA ILE A 115 25.00 12.13 -12.86
C ILE A 115 25.96 12.68 -11.80
N GLY A 116 27.17 12.11 -11.74
CA GLY A 116 28.21 12.57 -10.82
C GLY A 116 29.61 12.19 -11.27
N ARG A 117 30.61 12.83 -10.68
CA ARG A 117 32.03 12.59 -10.96
C ARG A 117 32.83 12.66 -9.68
N LEU A 118 33.69 11.66 -9.48
CA LEU A 118 34.69 11.64 -8.43
C LEU A 118 35.94 12.40 -8.82
N GLU A 119 36.79 12.67 -7.84
CA GLU A 119 38.17 13.12 -8.04
C GLU A 119 38.93 12.06 -8.85
N ASP A 120 39.50 12.47 -9.98
CA ASP A 120 40.05 11.56 -10.99
C ASP A 120 41.51 11.87 -11.36
N GLN A 121 42.17 12.81 -10.66
CA GLN A 121 43.51 13.29 -11.03
C GLN A 121 44.58 12.19 -11.01
N ASP A 122 44.53 11.30 -10.02
CA ASP A 122 45.46 10.18 -9.88
C ASP A 122 45.27 9.10 -10.96
N VAL A 123 44.00 8.73 -11.23
CA VAL A 123 43.68 7.73 -12.27
C VAL A 123 43.93 8.30 -13.68
N MET A 124 43.75 9.61 -13.90
CA MET A 124 44.11 10.27 -15.15
C MET A 124 45.61 10.29 -15.36
N ALA A 125 46.42 10.56 -14.32
CA ALA A 125 47.88 10.47 -14.40
C ALA A 125 48.33 9.04 -14.71
N ALA A 126 47.71 8.03 -14.10
CA ALA A 126 47.97 6.61 -14.41
C ALA A 126 47.61 6.25 -15.86
N LEU A 127 46.53 6.78 -16.42
CA LEU A 127 46.18 6.58 -17.84
C LEU A 127 47.20 7.21 -18.78
N ILE A 128 47.66 8.43 -18.49
CA ILE A 128 48.70 9.11 -19.30
C ILE A 128 49.97 8.26 -19.27
N LYS A 129 50.39 7.76 -18.11
CA LYS A 129 51.54 6.88 -17.98
C LYS A 129 51.37 5.60 -18.81
N ALA A 130 50.25 4.90 -18.70
CA ALA A 130 50.01 3.66 -19.44
C ALA A 130 50.03 3.87 -20.96
N ARG A 131 49.53 5.01 -21.45
CA ARG A 131 49.60 5.38 -22.86
C ARG A 131 51.07 5.65 -23.30
N ALA A 132 51.87 6.31 -22.47
CA ALA A 132 53.29 6.52 -22.75
C ALA A 132 54.04 5.18 -22.79
N ASP A 133 53.80 4.26 -21.87
CA ASP A 133 54.39 2.92 -21.84
C ASP A 133 54.07 2.13 -23.15
N LEU A 134 52.84 2.27 -23.66
CA LEU A 134 52.45 1.66 -24.94
C LEU A 134 53.20 2.26 -26.12
N GLU A 135 53.40 3.57 -26.16
CA GLU A 135 54.18 4.24 -27.21
C GLU A 135 55.66 3.80 -27.20
N VAL A 136 56.26 3.63 -26.00
CA VAL A 136 57.62 3.07 -25.87
C VAL A 136 57.67 1.65 -26.45
N ALA A 137 56.71 0.77 -26.07
CA ALA A 137 56.67 -0.59 -26.60
C ALA A 137 56.47 -0.64 -28.12
N ARG A 138 55.74 0.31 -28.70
CA ARG A 138 55.62 0.45 -30.18
C ARG A 138 56.92 0.85 -30.82
N ALA A 139 57.64 1.83 -30.27
CA ALA A 139 58.94 2.24 -30.77
C ALA A 139 60.01 1.11 -30.74
N ASP A 140 60.02 0.36 -29.62
CA ASP A 140 60.87 -0.83 -29.47
C ASP A 140 60.55 -1.89 -30.54
N SER A 141 59.24 -2.07 -30.86
CA SER A 141 58.80 -3.01 -31.89
C SER A 141 59.33 -2.62 -33.29
N GLU A 142 59.33 -1.34 -33.62
CA GLU A 142 59.84 -0.89 -34.89
C GLU A 142 61.39 -1.15 -35.01
N ASP A 143 62.08 -0.96 -33.90
CA ASP A 143 63.53 -1.22 -33.88
C ASP A 143 63.86 -2.72 -34.00
N ALA A 144 63.16 -3.54 -33.21
CA ALA A 144 63.29 -4.99 -33.26
C ALA A 144 62.91 -5.55 -34.67
N MET A 145 61.89 -4.98 -35.31
CA MET A 145 61.48 -5.35 -36.66
C MET A 145 62.56 -5.00 -37.69
N ARG A 146 63.07 -3.80 -37.61
CA ARG A 146 64.20 -3.35 -38.50
C ARG A 146 65.43 -4.26 -38.32
N THR A 147 65.76 -4.62 -37.09
CA THR A 147 66.86 -5.51 -36.76
C THR A 147 66.60 -6.92 -37.31
N PHE A 148 65.44 -7.47 -37.12
CA PHE A 148 65.06 -8.77 -37.68
C PHE A 148 65.12 -8.79 -39.21
N GLN A 149 64.61 -7.77 -39.88
CA GLN A 149 64.66 -7.63 -41.34
C GLN A 149 66.08 -7.57 -41.84
N ARG A 150 66.93 -6.81 -41.16
CA ARG A 150 68.37 -6.68 -41.49
C ARG A 150 69.09 -8.05 -41.38
N GLN A 151 68.88 -8.77 -40.25
CA GLN A 151 69.49 -10.09 -40.07
C GLN A 151 69.00 -11.10 -41.13
N LYS A 152 67.76 -11.04 -41.52
CA LYS A 152 67.16 -11.88 -42.57
C LYS A 152 67.77 -11.60 -43.92
N GLN A 153 68.05 -10.32 -44.26
CA GLN A 153 68.76 -9.93 -45.52
C GLN A 153 70.26 -10.37 -45.53
N LEU A 154 70.97 -10.22 -44.41
CA LEU A 154 72.34 -10.68 -44.28
C LEU A 154 72.46 -12.19 -44.37
N TYR A 155 71.51 -12.94 -43.82
CA TYR A 155 71.46 -14.41 -43.94
C TYR A 155 71.23 -14.84 -45.39
N ALA A 156 70.31 -14.21 -46.09
CA ALA A 156 70.12 -14.45 -47.53
C ALA A 156 71.39 -14.17 -48.40
N ALA A 157 72.28 -13.25 -47.96
CA ALA A 157 73.56 -12.97 -48.55
C ALA A 157 74.71 -13.88 -48.02
N ASN A 158 74.42 -14.84 -47.14
CA ASN A 158 75.37 -15.73 -46.43
C ASN A 158 76.41 -14.95 -45.56
N LEU A 159 76.00 -13.80 -45.00
CA LEU A 159 76.85 -12.93 -44.16
C LEU A 159 76.59 -13.05 -42.66
N THR A 160 75.66 -13.90 -42.28
CA THR A 160 75.32 -14.17 -40.87
C THR A 160 74.82 -15.60 -40.69
N SER A 161 74.75 -16.07 -39.44
CA SER A 161 74.25 -17.41 -39.09
C SER A 161 72.70 -17.47 -38.93
N LYS A 162 72.13 -18.68 -39.13
CA LYS A 162 70.69 -18.88 -38.84
C LYS A 162 70.35 -18.59 -37.39
N ALA A 163 71.24 -18.89 -36.46
CA ALA A 163 71.05 -18.61 -35.02
C ALA A 163 70.88 -17.10 -34.77
N GLU A 164 71.52 -16.22 -35.47
CA GLU A 164 71.36 -14.76 -35.36
C GLU A 164 69.94 -14.33 -35.84
N VAL A 165 69.45 -14.94 -36.95
CA VAL A 165 68.12 -14.66 -37.47
C VAL A 165 67.07 -15.13 -36.47
N ASP A 166 67.18 -16.38 -35.94
CA ASP A 166 66.28 -16.95 -35.00
C ASP A 166 66.22 -16.14 -33.67
N ALA A 167 67.40 -15.63 -33.21
CA ALA A 167 67.52 -14.73 -32.07
C ALA A 167 66.79 -13.40 -32.30
N ALA A 168 66.94 -12.77 -33.46
CA ALA A 168 66.27 -11.52 -33.79
C ALA A 168 64.77 -11.69 -33.98
N GLU A 169 64.32 -12.83 -34.56
CA GLU A 169 62.92 -13.18 -34.66
C GLU A 169 62.31 -13.36 -33.28
N ALA A 170 62.95 -14.11 -32.39
CA ALA A 170 62.49 -14.33 -31.00
C ALA A 170 62.41 -13.00 -30.25
N GLN A 171 63.40 -12.07 -30.46
CA GLN A 171 63.35 -10.74 -29.86
C GLN A 171 62.13 -9.94 -30.35
N TYR A 172 61.94 -9.89 -31.70
CA TYR A 172 60.76 -9.22 -32.29
C TYR A 172 59.42 -9.79 -31.72
N LYS A 173 59.28 -11.11 -31.64
CA LYS A 173 58.10 -11.75 -31.07
C LYS A 173 57.88 -11.36 -29.60
N ARG A 174 58.95 -11.25 -28.79
CA ARG A 174 58.85 -10.80 -27.38
C ARG A 174 58.35 -9.36 -27.29
N VAL A 175 58.87 -8.48 -28.17
CA VAL A 175 58.45 -7.06 -28.17
C VAL A 175 57.00 -6.91 -28.66
N ILE A 176 56.55 -7.69 -29.63
CA ILE A 176 55.14 -7.74 -30.03
C ILE A 176 54.25 -8.17 -28.85
N ALA A 177 54.67 -9.15 -28.05
CA ALA A 177 53.94 -9.55 -26.85
C ALA A 177 53.92 -8.41 -25.80
N SER A 178 55.00 -7.62 -25.67
CA SER A 178 55.03 -6.46 -24.76
C SER A 178 54.05 -5.36 -25.16
N ILE A 179 53.82 -5.12 -26.46
CA ILE A 179 52.78 -4.20 -26.95
C ILE A 179 51.40 -4.64 -26.46
N SER A 180 51.09 -5.94 -26.60
CA SER A 180 49.79 -6.47 -26.13
C SER A 180 49.60 -6.31 -24.62
N SER A 181 50.67 -6.48 -23.84
CA SER A 181 50.68 -6.24 -22.40
C SER A 181 50.49 -4.76 -22.06
N ALA A 182 51.19 -3.87 -22.72
CA ALA A 182 51.05 -2.42 -22.52
C ALA A 182 49.67 -1.91 -22.95
N ALA A 183 49.13 -2.44 -24.07
CA ALA A 183 47.76 -2.14 -24.51
C ALA A 183 46.70 -2.57 -23.49
N ALA A 184 46.85 -3.75 -22.87
CA ALA A 184 45.99 -4.19 -21.79
C ALA A 184 46.10 -3.26 -20.57
N GLY A 185 47.29 -2.73 -20.27
CA GLY A 185 47.52 -1.71 -19.24
C GLY A 185 46.72 -0.43 -19.50
N VAL A 186 46.71 0.05 -20.76
CA VAL A 186 45.89 1.23 -21.16
C VAL A 186 44.42 0.98 -20.92
N VAL A 187 43.88 -0.18 -21.34
CA VAL A 187 42.49 -0.54 -21.14
C VAL A 187 42.13 -0.58 -19.63
N GLY A 188 43.01 -1.15 -18.79
CA GLY A 188 42.84 -1.15 -17.35
C GLY A 188 42.76 0.26 -16.75
N ALA A 189 43.66 1.18 -17.21
CA ALA A 189 43.64 2.56 -16.76
C ALA A 189 42.40 3.34 -17.27
N GLU A 190 41.93 3.07 -18.50
CA GLU A 190 40.69 3.66 -19.03
C GLU A 190 39.46 3.21 -18.23
N VAL A 191 39.37 1.93 -17.81
CA VAL A 191 38.32 1.42 -16.93
C VAL A 191 38.37 2.10 -15.56
N ALA A 192 39.58 2.34 -15.02
CA ALA A 192 39.75 3.07 -13.75
C ALA A 192 39.19 4.50 -13.85
N VAL A 193 39.47 5.22 -14.94
CA VAL A 193 38.91 6.56 -15.21
C VAL A 193 37.38 6.50 -15.39
N GLU A 194 36.85 5.50 -16.10
CA GLU A 194 35.38 5.37 -16.26
C GLU A 194 34.70 5.07 -14.94
N ASN A 195 35.36 4.36 -14.02
CA ASN A 195 34.80 4.06 -12.67
C ASN A 195 34.73 5.31 -11.79
N THR A 196 35.35 6.43 -12.11
CA THR A 196 35.16 7.72 -11.43
C THR A 196 33.92 8.46 -11.90
N ARG A 197 33.28 8.01 -12.97
CA ARG A 197 32.05 8.58 -13.52
C ARG A 197 30.84 7.79 -13.05
N ILE A 198 29.93 8.47 -12.39
CA ILE A 198 28.68 7.86 -11.91
C ILE A 198 27.62 8.08 -12.98
N ARG A 199 27.08 7.00 -13.53
CA ARG A 199 26.10 7.05 -14.62
C ARG A 199 24.77 6.45 -14.23
N ALA A 200 23.68 6.97 -14.81
CA ALA A 200 22.36 6.42 -14.70
C ALA A 200 22.27 5.03 -15.35
N PRO A 201 21.80 3.98 -14.63
CA PRO A 201 21.70 2.62 -15.18
C PRO A 201 20.54 2.45 -16.18
N PHE A 202 19.51 3.28 -16.09
CA PHE A 202 18.32 3.29 -16.97
C PHE A 202 17.70 4.70 -17.03
N ASP A 203 16.75 4.90 -17.95
CA ASP A 203 15.98 6.14 -18.04
C ASP A 203 15.02 6.22 -16.83
N GLY A 204 15.05 7.32 -16.09
CA GLY A 204 14.22 7.45 -14.88
C GLY A 204 14.28 8.81 -14.24
N THR A 205 13.67 8.92 -13.07
CA THR A 205 13.63 10.13 -12.25
C THR A 205 14.44 9.92 -10.98
N VAL A 206 15.19 10.91 -10.56
CA VAL A 206 15.91 10.94 -9.28
C VAL A 206 14.90 11.13 -8.16
N LEU A 207 14.84 10.19 -7.22
CA LEU A 207 13.94 10.24 -6.07
C LEU A 207 14.59 10.93 -4.87
N THR A 208 15.83 10.53 -4.55
CA THR A 208 16.59 11.07 -3.42
C THR A 208 18.04 11.32 -3.82
N LYS A 209 18.61 12.34 -3.21
CA LYS A 209 20.04 12.64 -3.24
C LYS A 209 20.63 12.13 -1.92
N ASP A 210 21.44 11.09 -1.99
CA ASP A 210 21.97 10.40 -0.84
C ASP A 210 23.37 10.86 -0.44
N ALA A 211 24.09 11.59 -1.32
CA ALA A 211 25.41 12.15 -1.06
C ALA A 211 25.55 13.58 -1.58
N ASP A 212 26.40 14.38 -0.93
CA ASP A 212 26.70 15.75 -1.27
C ASP A 212 28.10 15.91 -1.91
N VAL A 213 28.25 16.98 -2.72
CA VAL A 213 29.55 17.35 -3.29
C VAL A 213 30.55 17.65 -2.16
N GLY A 214 31.74 17.04 -2.24
CA GLY A 214 32.76 17.09 -1.21
C GLY A 214 32.80 15.87 -0.29
N GLU A 215 31.77 15.05 -0.24
CA GLU A 215 31.76 13.81 0.52
C GLU A 215 32.59 12.71 -0.17
N VAL A 216 33.09 11.78 0.65
CA VAL A 216 33.78 10.58 0.16
C VAL A 216 32.76 9.48 -0.05
N VAL A 217 32.65 9.02 -1.27
CA VAL A 217 31.78 7.90 -1.65
C VAL A 217 32.64 6.68 -2.02
N ALA A 218 32.08 5.51 -1.77
CA ALA A 218 32.74 4.24 -2.06
C ALA A 218 31.70 3.19 -2.48
N PRO A 219 32.11 2.13 -3.19
CA PRO A 219 31.25 0.99 -3.46
C PRO A 219 30.66 0.42 -2.18
N PHE A 220 29.43 -0.17 -2.26
CA PHE A 220 28.75 -0.74 -1.10
C PHE A 220 29.64 -1.66 -0.27
N GLY A 221 29.71 -1.41 1.04
CA GLY A 221 30.43 -2.23 2.00
C GLY A 221 31.94 -1.94 2.13
N ALA A 222 32.50 -0.95 1.44
CA ALA A 222 33.95 -0.71 1.45
C ALA A 222 34.46 0.05 2.69
N ALA A 223 33.63 0.83 3.38
CA ALA A 223 34.00 1.54 4.62
C ALA A 223 32.80 1.92 5.47
N SER A 224 32.96 1.88 6.79
CA SER A 224 31.90 2.21 7.76
C SER A 224 31.45 3.67 7.75
N ASN A 225 32.24 4.58 7.16
CA ASN A 225 31.97 6.03 7.13
C ASN A 225 31.75 6.57 5.69
N SER A 226 31.59 5.71 4.68
CA SER A 226 31.33 6.15 3.30
C SER A 226 29.87 5.94 2.94
N ARG A 227 29.29 6.87 2.18
CA ARG A 227 27.97 6.72 1.58
C ARG A 227 28.03 5.69 0.46
N GLY A 228 27.18 4.68 0.52
CA GLY A 228 27.13 3.63 -0.50
C GLY A 228 26.43 4.08 -1.78
N ALA A 229 25.35 4.83 -1.66
CA ALA A 229 24.59 5.40 -2.79
C ALA A 229 24.86 6.91 -2.91
N VAL A 230 24.84 7.42 -4.13
CA VAL A 230 24.92 8.85 -4.43
C VAL A 230 23.53 9.42 -4.69
N VAL A 231 22.72 8.71 -5.44
CA VAL A 231 21.31 9.02 -5.68
C VAL A 231 20.49 7.73 -5.74
N THR A 232 19.22 7.83 -5.39
CA THR A 232 18.25 6.78 -5.68
C THR A 232 17.36 7.24 -6.83
N MET A 233 17.19 6.38 -7.83
CA MET A 233 16.36 6.70 -9.00
C MET A 233 15.36 5.57 -9.28
N ALA A 234 14.24 5.94 -9.92
CA ALA A 234 13.21 5.02 -10.31
C ALA A 234 12.68 5.31 -11.73
N ASP A 235 12.21 4.25 -12.36
CA ASP A 235 11.50 4.36 -13.62
C ASP A 235 10.01 4.59 -13.36
N MET A 236 9.58 5.83 -13.57
CA MET A 236 8.19 6.26 -13.35
C MET A 236 7.19 5.59 -14.30
N THR A 237 7.64 4.98 -15.39
CA THR A 237 6.77 4.25 -16.32
C THR A 237 6.51 2.81 -15.86
N SER A 238 7.26 2.33 -14.87
CA SER A 238 7.21 0.96 -14.36
C SER A 238 6.52 0.82 -13.01
N LEU A 239 5.65 1.78 -12.63
CA LEU A 239 4.94 1.75 -11.35
C LEU A 239 3.93 0.60 -11.29
N GLU A 240 3.91 -0.07 -10.15
CA GLU A 240 2.95 -1.12 -9.80
C GLU A 240 2.57 -0.97 -8.32
N VAL A 241 1.46 -1.57 -7.91
CA VAL A 241 1.07 -1.62 -6.50
C VAL A 241 1.48 -2.96 -5.91
N GLU A 242 2.23 -2.94 -4.82
CA GLU A 242 2.47 -4.10 -3.97
C GLU A 242 1.38 -4.17 -2.91
N ALA A 243 0.39 -5.04 -3.14
CA ALA A 243 -0.75 -5.22 -2.26
C ALA A 243 -0.53 -6.39 -1.30
N ASP A 244 -0.75 -6.16 -0.01
CA ASP A 244 -0.66 -7.16 1.05
C ASP A 244 -2.00 -7.90 1.17
N VAL A 245 -2.11 -9.07 0.54
CA VAL A 245 -3.31 -9.91 0.60
C VAL A 245 -3.19 -10.90 1.74
N SER A 246 -4.20 -10.96 2.62
CA SER A 246 -4.23 -11.94 3.71
C SER A 246 -4.11 -13.38 3.17
N GLU A 247 -3.29 -14.21 3.83
CA GLU A 247 -3.10 -15.62 3.49
C GLU A 247 -4.41 -16.40 3.40
N ALA A 248 -5.38 -16.10 4.26
CA ALA A 248 -6.70 -16.71 4.24
C ALA A 248 -7.50 -16.44 2.94
N ASN A 249 -7.18 -15.36 2.22
CA ASN A 249 -7.90 -14.93 1.02
C ASN A 249 -7.12 -15.10 -0.29
N ILE A 250 -5.85 -15.49 -0.25
CA ILE A 250 -5.00 -15.56 -1.43
C ILE A 250 -5.51 -16.53 -2.50
N THR A 251 -6.21 -17.59 -2.11
CA THR A 251 -6.83 -18.57 -3.02
C THR A 251 -7.90 -17.97 -3.92
N ARG A 252 -8.44 -16.81 -3.54
CA ARG A 252 -9.46 -16.06 -4.31
C ARG A 252 -8.84 -15.13 -5.36
N VAL A 253 -7.53 -14.90 -5.30
CA VAL A 253 -6.81 -14.02 -6.22
C VAL A 253 -6.20 -14.85 -7.35
N LYS A 254 -6.37 -14.39 -8.59
CA LYS A 254 -5.83 -15.04 -9.78
C LYS A 254 -5.00 -14.07 -10.60
N ILE A 255 -3.94 -14.55 -11.23
CA ILE A 255 -3.15 -13.78 -12.19
C ILE A 255 -4.05 -13.35 -13.34
N GLY A 256 -3.93 -12.09 -13.77
CA GLY A 256 -4.79 -11.48 -14.79
C GLY A 256 -6.15 -10.98 -14.26
N GLN A 257 -6.47 -11.21 -12.99
CA GLN A 257 -7.72 -10.75 -12.39
C GLN A 257 -7.79 -9.22 -12.44
N PRO A 258 -8.92 -8.64 -12.89
CA PRO A 258 -9.10 -7.20 -12.91
C PRO A 258 -9.15 -6.62 -11.49
N THR A 259 -8.59 -5.44 -11.34
CA THR A 259 -8.53 -4.72 -10.07
C THR A 259 -8.88 -3.25 -10.27
N GLU A 260 -9.40 -2.63 -9.22
CA GLU A 260 -9.54 -1.20 -9.11
C GLU A 260 -8.61 -0.70 -8.01
N ILE A 261 -7.79 0.29 -8.34
CA ILE A 261 -6.79 0.87 -7.44
C ILE A 261 -7.25 2.27 -7.07
N THR A 262 -7.25 2.56 -5.79
CA THR A 262 -7.52 3.90 -5.25
C THR A 262 -6.32 4.33 -4.43
N LEU A 263 -5.79 5.52 -4.72
CA LEU A 263 -4.71 6.11 -3.94
C LEU A 263 -5.32 6.91 -2.78
N ASP A 264 -4.75 6.81 -1.59
CA ASP A 264 -5.24 7.56 -0.43
C ASP A 264 -5.12 9.08 -0.63
N ALA A 265 -4.13 9.53 -1.43
CA ALA A 265 -3.97 10.92 -1.82
C ALA A 265 -5.05 11.43 -2.79
N TYR A 266 -5.68 10.52 -3.56
CA TYR A 266 -6.71 10.84 -4.57
C TYR A 266 -7.89 9.89 -4.46
N PRO A 267 -8.72 10.00 -3.39
CA PRO A 267 -9.77 9.03 -3.10
C PRO A 267 -10.90 9.01 -4.15
N ASP A 268 -11.04 10.08 -4.93
CA ASP A 268 -12.06 10.20 -5.97
C ASP A 268 -11.63 9.63 -7.33
N ILE A 269 -10.34 9.32 -7.50
CA ILE A 269 -9.80 8.78 -8.75
C ILE A 269 -9.67 7.25 -8.64
N ARG A 270 -10.27 6.56 -9.60
CA ARG A 270 -10.23 5.10 -9.72
C ARG A 270 -9.35 4.69 -10.88
N TYR A 271 -8.25 4.01 -10.57
CA TYR A 271 -7.35 3.47 -11.58
C TYR A 271 -7.67 2.01 -11.85
N GLN A 272 -7.83 1.66 -13.10
CA GLN A 272 -7.96 0.26 -13.51
C GLN A 272 -6.60 -0.42 -13.49
N GLY A 273 -6.59 -1.64 -12.98
CA GLY A 273 -5.40 -2.48 -12.94
C GLY A 273 -5.72 -3.94 -13.15
N TYR A 274 -4.71 -4.75 -13.08
CA TYR A 274 -4.82 -6.20 -13.09
C TYR A 274 -3.70 -6.84 -12.28
N VAL A 275 -3.98 -8.02 -11.74
CA VAL A 275 -2.99 -8.82 -11.00
C VAL A 275 -1.92 -9.29 -11.99
N ASN A 276 -0.72 -8.76 -11.84
CA ASN A 276 0.43 -9.13 -12.67
C ASN A 276 1.11 -10.41 -12.15
N LYS A 277 1.35 -10.47 -10.84
CA LYS A 277 2.09 -11.56 -10.21
C LYS A 277 1.69 -11.72 -8.74
N ILE A 278 1.71 -12.95 -8.27
CA ILE A 278 1.62 -13.29 -6.85
C ILE A 278 3.01 -13.77 -6.43
N VAL A 279 3.60 -13.16 -5.42
CA VAL A 279 4.93 -13.53 -4.92
C VAL A 279 4.77 -14.79 -4.06
N PRO A 280 5.47 -15.91 -4.36
CA PRO A 280 5.26 -17.18 -3.67
C PRO A 280 5.98 -17.23 -2.31
N THR A 281 5.82 -16.18 -1.53
CA THR A 281 6.41 -16.04 -0.18
C THR A 281 5.42 -15.30 0.69
N ALA A 282 5.11 -15.83 1.87
CA ALA A 282 4.29 -15.18 2.86
C ALA A 282 5.15 -14.37 3.84
N ASP A 283 4.71 -13.18 4.17
CA ASP A 283 5.24 -12.40 5.29
C ASP A 283 4.64 -12.92 6.60
N ARG A 284 5.47 -13.55 7.44
CA ARG A 284 5.04 -14.16 8.69
C ARG A 284 4.59 -13.12 9.72
N ALA A 285 5.14 -11.92 9.68
CA ALA A 285 4.81 -10.87 10.65
C ALA A 285 3.40 -10.31 10.41
N LYS A 286 3.00 -10.24 9.13
CA LYS A 286 1.69 -9.70 8.71
C LYS A 286 0.67 -10.80 8.37
N ALA A 287 1.08 -12.06 8.22
CA ALA A 287 0.28 -13.15 7.67
C ALA A 287 -0.33 -12.79 6.30
N THR A 288 0.47 -12.16 5.42
CA THR A 288 0.07 -11.72 4.09
C THR A 288 0.96 -12.29 3.00
N VAL A 289 0.42 -12.36 1.80
CA VAL A 289 1.12 -12.70 0.57
C VAL A 289 1.12 -11.47 -0.33
N MET A 290 2.31 -11.05 -0.74
CA MET A 290 2.47 -9.90 -1.62
C MET A 290 1.93 -10.19 -3.01
N THR A 291 1.05 -9.35 -3.48
CA THR A 291 0.45 -9.43 -4.81
C THR A 291 0.78 -8.16 -5.58
N LYS A 292 1.44 -8.32 -6.73
CA LYS A 292 1.83 -7.20 -7.60
C LYS A 292 0.72 -6.91 -8.60
N VAL A 293 0.24 -5.69 -8.57
CA VAL A 293 -0.88 -5.20 -9.39
C VAL A 293 -0.39 -4.09 -10.29
N LYS A 294 -0.55 -4.26 -11.60
CA LYS A 294 -0.18 -3.24 -12.60
C LYS A 294 -1.35 -2.35 -12.95
N PHE A 295 -1.05 -1.07 -13.15
CA PHE A 295 -1.98 -0.11 -13.72
C PHE A 295 -2.19 -0.43 -15.22
N ARG A 296 -3.42 -0.34 -15.71
CA ARG A 296 -3.69 -0.38 -17.16
C ARG A 296 -3.30 0.91 -17.86
N LYS A 297 -3.55 2.03 -17.20
CA LYS A 297 -3.16 3.36 -17.64
C LYS A 297 -2.55 4.09 -16.46
N LEU A 298 -1.31 4.53 -16.63
CA LEU A 298 -0.59 5.31 -15.63
C LEU A 298 -0.89 6.80 -15.82
N ASP A 299 -0.98 7.53 -14.71
CA ASP A 299 -1.18 8.97 -14.66
C ASP A 299 0.04 9.60 -13.96
N GLU A 300 0.43 10.81 -14.35
CA GLU A 300 1.52 11.58 -13.73
C GLU A 300 1.31 11.87 -12.23
N LYS A 301 0.06 11.76 -11.75
CA LYS A 301 -0.28 11.90 -10.33
C LYS A 301 0.14 10.73 -9.46
N VAL A 302 0.43 9.58 -10.08
CA VAL A 302 0.83 8.37 -9.35
C VAL A 302 2.32 8.44 -9.05
N LEU A 303 2.66 8.55 -7.76
CA LEU A 303 4.04 8.63 -7.31
C LEU A 303 4.42 7.37 -6.51
N PRO A 304 5.71 6.98 -6.54
CA PRO A 304 6.22 5.93 -5.66
C PRO A 304 5.95 6.22 -4.19
N GLU A 305 5.83 5.16 -3.38
CA GLU A 305 5.59 5.17 -1.93
C GLU A 305 4.21 5.70 -1.51
N MET A 306 3.31 6.03 -2.48
CA MET A 306 1.93 6.36 -2.15
C MET A 306 1.18 5.14 -1.63
N SER A 307 0.38 5.32 -0.58
CA SER A 307 -0.55 4.31 -0.08
C SER A 307 -1.69 4.09 -1.06
N ALA A 308 -2.01 2.84 -1.29
CA ALA A 308 -3.05 2.42 -2.22
C ALA A 308 -3.97 1.35 -1.62
N LYS A 309 -5.25 1.41 -1.98
CA LYS A 309 -6.22 0.34 -1.76
C LYS A 309 -6.49 -0.34 -3.09
N VAL A 310 -6.38 -1.65 -3.10
CA VAL A 310 -6.65 -2.48 -4.28
C VAL A 310 -7.92 -3.30 -4.03
N LEU A 311 -8.89 -3.09 -4.87
CA LEU A 311 -10.14 -3.84 -4.91
C LEU A 311 -10.02 -4.89 -6.00
N PHE A 312 -10.07 -6.17 -5.64
CA PHE A 312 -10.02 -7.30 -6.58
C PHE A 312 -11.43 -7.61 -7.06
N LEU A 313 -11.65 -7.61 -8.37
CA LEU A 313 -12.95 -7.73 -8.98
C LEU A 313 -13.18 -9.14 -9.54
N SER A 314 -14.42 -9.62 -9.49
CA SER A 314 -14.80 -10.92 -10.08
C SER A 314 -14.90 -10.85 -11.61
N LYS A 315 -15.23 -9.68 -12.16
CA LYS A 315 -15.34 -9.40 -13.60
C LYS A 315 -14.70 -8.06 -13.90
N GLU A 316 -14.27 -7.90 -15.14
CA GLU A 316 -13.78 -6.63 -15.66
C GLU A 316 -14.95 -5.62 -15.67
N THR A 317 -14.72 -4.48 -15.05
CA THR A 317 -15.67 -3.36 -15.09
C THR A 317 -15.33 -2.49 -16.29
N ASP A 318 -16.29 -2.22 -17.15
CA ASP A 318 -16.09 -1.34 -18.30
C ASP A 318 -15.56 0.02 -17.83
N SER A 319 -14.68 0.61 -18.63
CA SER A 319 -14.01 1.90 -18.30
C SER A 319 -14.99 3.03 -18.03
N THR A 320 -16.20 2.93 -18.60
CA THR A 320 -17.30 3.87 -18.39
C THR A 320 -17.95 3.72 -17.00
N GLU A 321 -17.97 2.51 -16.45
CA GLU A 321 -18.54 2.24 -15.12
C GLU A 321 -17.56 2.62 -13.98
N ALA A 322 -16.25 2.50 -14.21
CA ALA A 322 -15.24 2.88 -13.23
C ALA A 322 -15.19 4.40 -12.94
N GLN A 323 -15.67 5.21 -13.89
CA GLN A 323 -15.79 6.68 -13.76
C GLN A 323 -17.20 7.14 -13.36
N GLN A 324 -18.14 6.22 -13.11
CA GLN A 324 -19.49 6.60 -12.68
C GLN A 324 -19.44 7.29 -11.32
N LYS A 325 -20.33 8.28 -11.17
CA LYS A 325 -20.52 8.97 -9.90
C LYS A 325 -20.96 7.96 -8.83
N PRO A 326 -20.57 8.18 -7.56
CA PRO A 326 -21.04 7.34 -6.49
C PRO A 326 -22.59 7.38 -6.43
N LEU A 327 -23.19 6.20 -6.27
CA LEU A 327 -24.64 6.03 -6.18
C LEU A 327 -25.01 5.88 -4.70
N LEU A 328 -26.13 6.47 -4.30
CA LEU A 328 -26.66 6.26 -2.96
C LEU A 328 -27.17 4.83 -2.86
N ALA A 329 -26.64 4.06 -1.93
CA ALA A 329 -26.99 2.66 -1.77
C ALA A 329 -27.27 2.30 -0.30
N ILE A 330 -28.21 1.37 -0.11
CA ILE A 330 -28.59 0.81 1.18
C ILE A 330 -28.56 -0.71 1.13
N PRO A 331 -28.44 -1.41 2.26
CA PRO A 331 -28.57 -2.86 2.29
C PRO A 331 -29.92 -3.31 1.74
N LEU A 332 -29.92 -4.35 0.90
CA LEU A 332 -31.15 -4.90 0.31
C LEU A 332 -32.16 -5.32 1.38
N SER A 333 -31.68 -5.79 2.54
CA SER A 333 -32.53 -6.18 3.69
C SER A 333 -33.29 -5.03 4.35
N SER A 334 -32.98 -3.77 4.01
CA SER A 334 -33.65 -2.58 4.56
C SER A 334 -34.85 -2.14 3.72
N VAL A 335 -35.03 -2.69 2.51
CA VAL A 335 -36.15 -2.37 1.62
C VAL A 335 -37.28 -3.38 1.86
N VAL A 336 -38.49 -2.87 2.07
CA VAL A 336 -39.72 -3.69 2.23
C VAL A 336 -40.73 -3.21 1.21
N SER A 337 -41.47 -4.15 0.62
CA SER A 337 -42.60 -3.80 -0.23
C SER A 337 -43.86 -3.71 0.61
N ARG A 338 -44.48 -2.51 0.64
CA ARG A 338 -45.77 -2.26 1.29
C ARG A 338 -46.73 -1.63 0.28
N ASN A 339 -47.92 -2.16 0.23
CA ASN A 339 -48.96 -1.67 -0.72
C ASN A 339 -48.52 -1.59 -2.18
N GLY A 340 -47.59 -2.47 -2.60
CA GLY A 340 -47.09 -2.49 -3.96
C GLY A 340 -46.00 -1.43 -4.26
N GLN A 341 -45.49 -0.73 -3.24
CA GLN A 341 -44.41 0.23 -3.34
C GLN A 341 -43.25 -0.19 -2.45
N ASP A 342 -42.02 0.09 -2.92
CA ASP A 342 -40.83 -0.11 -2.12
C ASP A 342 -40.69 1.04 -1.12
N VAL A 343 -40.56 0.68 0.16
CA VAL A 343 -40.45 1.64 1.27
C VAL A 343 -39.27 1.29 2.15
N VAL A 344 -38.70 2.30 2.79
CA VAL A 344 -37.64 2.19 3.79
C VAL A 344 -38.08 2.86 5.08
N LEU A 345 -37.74 2.26 6.20
CA LEU A 345 -38.02 2.83 7.52
C LEU A 345 -36.84 3.70 7.94
N LEU A 346 -37.01 5.02 7.84
CA LEU A 346 -36.05 6.04 8.21
C LEU A 346 -36.13 6.31 9.72
N LEU A 347 -34.97 6.37 10.38
CA LEU A 347 -34.89 6.69 11.82
C LEU A 347 -34.52 8.17 12.00
N ARG A 348 -35.42 8.97 12.56
CA ARG A 348 -35.18 10.34 12.99
C ARG A 348 -35.59 10.50 14.46
N ASP A 349 -34.71 11.03 15.29
CA ASP A 349 -34.96 11.30 16.72
C ASP A 349 -35.62 10.13 17.44
N ASP A 350 -35.11 8.87 17.25
CA ASP A 350 -35.60 7.61 17.77
C ASP A 350 -37.04 7.26 17.35
N THR A 351 -37.54 7.92 16.31
CA THR A 351 -38.88 7.66 15.74
C THR A 351 -38.75 7.14 14.31
N ILE A 352 -39.50 6.12 13.97
CA ILE A 352 -39.55 5.57 12.61
C ILE A 352 -40.45 6.44 11.72
N SER A 353 -39.98 6.74 10.54
CA SER A 353 -40.72 7.36 9.45
C SER A 353 -40.68 6.47 8.21
N GLU A 354 -41.84 6.12 7.67
CA GLU A 354 -41.90 5.35 6.42
C GLU A 354 -41.72 6.27 5.21
N VAL A 355 -40.69 5.99 4.38
CA VAL A 355 -40.37 6.78 3.22
C VAL A 355 -40.44 5.92 1.96
N PRO A 356 -41.27 6.27 0.97
CA PRO A 356 -41.31 5.58 -0.31
C PRO A 356 -40.00 5.88 -1.06
N VAL A 357 -39.43 4.83 -1.66
CA VAL A 357 -38.15 4.92 -2.37
C VAL A 357 -38.28 4.39 -3.79
N LYS A 358 -37.53 4.99 -4.72
CA LYS A 358 -37.32 4.41 -6.05
C LYS A 358 -35.99 3.66 -6.05
N THR A 359 -36.08 2.37 -6.16
CA THR A 359 -34.91 1.50 -6.25
C THR A 359 -34.33 1.49 -7.67
N GLY A 360 -33.03 1.25 -7.78
CA GLY A 360 -32.30 1.18 -9.04
C GLY A 360 -31.54 -0.14 -9.19
N MET A 361 -30.26 -0.05 -9.58
CA MET A 361 -29.40 -1.20 -9.82
C MET A 361 -29.06 -1.93 -8.51
N ARG A 362 -29.04 -3.26 -8.56
CA ARG A 362 -28.58 -4.08 -7.44
C ARG A 362 -27.05 -4.14 -7.43
N LEU A 363 -26.44 -3.78 -6.28
CA LEU A 363 -25.02 -3.68 -6.05
C LEU A 363 -24.59 -4.72 -4.98
N GLY A 364 -24.48 -5.99 -5.38
CA GLY A 364 -24.17 -7.08 -4.45
C GLY A 364 -25.24 -7.28 -3.39
N ASP A 365 -24.91 -6.98 -2.14
CA ASP A 365 -25.81 -7.00 -0.97
C ASP A 365 -26.59 -5.68 -0.74
N LYS A 366 -26.27 -4.66 -1.55
CA LYS A 366 -26.91 -3.34 -1.52
C LYS A 366 -27.79 -3.10 -2.76
N ILE A 367 -28.63 -2.08 -2.68
CA ILE A 367 -29.46 -1.60 -3.78
C ILE A 367 -29.35 -0.09 -3.90
N GLU A 368 -29.24 0.40 -5.14
CA GLU A 368 -29.25 1.83 -5.45
C GLU A 368 -30.59 2.45 -5.06
N ILE A 369 -30.56 3.64 -4.48
CA ILE A 369 -31.73 4.48 -4.23
C ILE A 369 -31.61 5.74 -5.09
N ARG A 370 -32.54 5.89 -6.03
CA ARG A 370 -32.59 7.05 -6.94
C ARG A 370 -33.33 8.23 -6.33
N GLU A 371 -34.39 7.94 -5.57
CA GLU A 371 -35.21 8.96 -4.93
C GLU A 371 -35.70 8.46 -3.56
N GLY A 372 -35.84 9.37 -2.60
CA GLY A 372 -36.47 9.09 -1.31
C GLY A 372 -35.54 9.19 -0.10
N LEU A 373 -34.22 9.04 -0.27
CA LEU A 373 -33.23 9.12 0.82
C LEU A 373 -32.11 10.10 0.47
N MET A 374 -31.43 10.56 1.52
CA MET A 374 -30.22 11.38 1.44
C MET A 374 -29.01 10.60 1.97
N ASP A 375 -27.80 11.08 1.61
CA ASP A 375 -26.57 10.52 2.18
C ASP A 375 -26.56 10.67 3.69
N ARG A 376 -26.11 9.62 4.39
CA ARG A 376 -26.07 9.50 5.86
C ARG A 376 -27.42 9.36 6.56
N ASP A 377 -28.52 9.18 5.84
CA ASP A 377 -29.79 8.82 6.46
C ASP A 377 -29.67 7.49 7.21
N ARG A 378 -30.17 7.45 8.44
CA ARG A 378 -30.18 6.24 9.27
C ARG A 378 -31.46 5.47 8.99
N ILE A 379 -31.33 4.21 8.64
CA ILE A 379 -32.43 3.34 8.25
C ILE A 379 -32.45 2.06 9.05
N VAL A 380 -33.59 1.43 9.17
CA VAL A 380 -33.74 0.12 9.83
C VAL A 380 -33.19 -0.97 8.92
N LEU A 381 -32.25 -1.79 9.42
CA LEU A 381 -31.56 -2.81 8.63
C LEU A 381 -32.49 -3.99 8.25
N ARG A 382 -33.31 -4.44 9.15
CA ARG A 382 -34.25 -5.56 8.95
C ARG A 382 -35.61 -5.20 9.52
N PRO A 383 -36.42 -4.45 8.77
CA PRO A 383 -37.74 -4.02 9.26
C PRO A 383 -38.67 -5.21 9.43
N THR A 384 -39.24 -5.36 10.64
CA THR A 384 -40.28 -6.33 10.91
C THR A 384 -41.65 -5.75 10.53
N PRO A 385 -42.66 -6.61 10.24
CA PRO A 385 -44.00 -6.14 9.90
C PRO A 385 -44.70 -5.29 11.00
N GLU A 386 -44.28 -5.44 12.23
CA GLU A 386 -44.80 -4.74 13.41
C GLU A 386 -44.34 -3.27 13.50
N LEU A 387 -43.25 -2.90 12.81
CA LEU A 387 -42.75 -1.55 12.85
C LEU A 387 -43.54 -0.63 11.92
N THR A 388 -44.21 0.35 12.51
CA THR A 388 -45.07 1.32 11.81
C THR A 388 -44.52 2.74 11.96
N SER A 389 -44.90 3.63 11.04
CA SER A 389 -44.57 5.04 11.09
C SER A 389 -45.06 5.68 12.41
N GLY A 390 -44.24 6.50 13.06
CA GLY A 390 -44.51 7.15 14.33
C GLY A 390 -44.10 6.35 15.57
N MET A 391 -43.63 5.10 15.43
CA MET A 391 -43.22 4.25 16.54
C MET A 391 -41.84 4.68 17.08
N LYS A 392 -41.72 4.79 18.40
CA LYS A 392 -40.46 5.00 19.07
C LYS A 392 -39.68 3.70 19.17
N VAL A 393 -38.41 3.71 18.83
CA VAL A 393 -37.50 2.57 18.79
C VAL A 393 -36.17 2.89 19.45
N LYS A 394 -35.47 1.87 19.90
CA LYS A 394 -34.14 2.02 20.46
C LYS A 394 -33.14 1.37 19.53
N PRO A 395 -32.16 2.13 18.97
CA PRO A 395 -31.11 1.53 18.14
C PRO A 395 -30.25 0.62 19.02
N LYS A 396 -30.01 -0.58 18.54
CA LYS A 396 -29.05 -1.50 19.13
C LYS A 396 -27.66 -0.97 18.83
N SER A 397 -26.89 -0.68 19.86
CA SER A 397 -25.49 -0.17 19.75
C SER A 397 -24.53 -1.27 19.32
#